data_6dc31ecc112af78f6644fc6349975711
#
_entry.id   6dc31ecc112af78f6644fc6349975711
#
_cell.length_a   1.000
_cell.length_b   1.000
_cell.length_c   1.000
_cell.angle_alpha   90.00
_cell.angle_beta   90.00
_cell.angle_gamma   90.00
#
_symmetry.space_group_name_H-M   'P 1'
#
loop_
_entity.id
_entity.type
_entity.pdbx_description
1 polymer ?
#
loop_
_entity_poly.entity_id
_entity_poly.type
_entity_poly.pdbx_seq_one_letter_code
_entity_poly.pdbx_strand_id
1 'polypeptide(L)'
;MFVVVSYDIVDDRKRNKIAEILKDYGKRVQYSVFECNLDKKYINKIIEELMPFIDEEVDSLKIYYLCEGCLEKIQTYGKKVAIEDSDYHII
;
A
#
# COMPACT_ATOMS: atom_id res chain seq x y z
N MET A 1 9.41 -4.94 -8.88
CA MET A 1 9.26 -3.47 -8.79
C MET A 1 8.67 -3.10 -7.45
N PHE A 2 9.26 -2.14 -6.78
CA PHE A 2 8.81 -1.72 -5.45
C PHE A 2 7.90 -0.52 -5.57
N VAL A 3 6.74 -0.61 -4.93
CA VAL A 3 5.79 0.51 -4.93
C VAL A 3 5.27 0.75 -3.52
N VAL A 4 4.92 1.99 -3.28
CA VAL A 4 4.22 2.39 -2.06
C VAL A 4 2.82 2.81 -2.48
N VAL A 5 1.83 2.20 -1.87
CA VAL A 5 0.42 2.50 -2.12
C VAL A 5 -0.11 3.27 -0.92
N SER A 6 -0.56 4.49 -1.18
CA SER A 6 -1.13 5.35 -0.15
C SER A 6 -2.55 5.73 -0.56
N TYR A 7 -3.48 5.67 0.37
CA TYR A 7 -4.87 5.99 0.05
C TYR A 7 -5.51 6.80 1.16
N ASP A 8 -6.49 7.59 0.77
CA ASP A 8 -7.29 8.39 1.67
C ASP A 8 -8.74 8.19 1.24
N ILE A 9 -9.47 7.40 1.99
CA ILE A 9 -10.81 6.93 1.64
C ILE A 9 -11.80 7.37 2.71
N VAL A 10 -12.83 8.07 2.30
CA VAL A 10 -13.81 8.64 3.21
C VAL A 10 -14.69 7.57 3.88
N ASP A 11 -15.14 6.60 3.10
CA ASP A 11 -16.04 5.58 3.59
C ASP A 11 -15.29 4.45 4.32
N ASP A 12 -15.69 4.16 5.55
CA ASP A 12 -15.02 3.17 6.37
C ASP A 12 -15.02 1.77 5.78
N ARG A 13 -16.14 1.34 5.21
CA ARG A 13 -16.25 0.01 4.63
C ARG A 13 -15.34 -0.15 3.43
N LYS A 14 -15.33 0.86 2.58
CA LYS A 14 -14.49 0.85 1.39
C LYS A 14 -13.02 0.89 1.78
N ARG A 15 -12.68 1.69 2.77
CA ARG A 15 -11.30 1.78 3.27
C ARG A 15 -10.84 0.42 3.78
N ASN A 16 -11.67 -0.27 4.55
CA ASN A 16 -11.34 -1.58 5.07
C ASN A 16 -11.18 -2.61 3.95
N LYS A 17 -12.02 -2.52 2.94
CA LYS A 17 -11.95 -3.41 1.79
C LYS A 17 -10.65 -3.23 1.03
N ILE A 18 -10.24 -1.99 0.85
CA ILE A 18 -8.96 -1.68 0.19
C ILE A 18 -7.80 -2.27 0.98
N ALA A 19 -7.82 -2.13 2.30
CA ALA A 19 -6.78 -2.72 3.15
C ALA A 19 -6.74 -4.25 3.02
N GLU A 20 -7.89 -4.90 3.00
CA GLU A 20 -7.95 -6.35 2.81
C GLU A 20 -7.34 -6.79 1.50
N ILE A 21 -7.65 -6.08 0.43
CA ILE A 21 -7.09 -6.40 -0.89
C ILE A 21 -5.57 -6.22 -0.87
N LEU A 22 -5.10 -5.11 -0.34
CA LEU A 22 -3.67 -4.81 -0.34
C LEU A 22 -2.85 -5.76 0.53
N LYS A 23 -3.44 -6.36 1.54
CA LYS A 23 -2.75 -7.35 2.36
C LYS A 23 -2.28 -8.56 1.58
N ASP A 24 -2.96 -8.89 0.50
CA ASP A 24 -2.56 -10.00 -0.36
C ASP A 24 -1.36 -9.66 -1.23
N TYR A 25 -1.02 -8.39 -1.35
CA TYR A 25 0.02 -7.95 -2.27
C TYR A 25 1.24 -7.34 -1.59
N GLY A 26 1.10 -6.90 -0.36
CA GLY A 26 2.19 -6.21 0.29
C GLY A 26 2.05 -6.11 1.79
N LYS A 27 2.85 -5.23 2.36
CA LYS A 27 2.96 -5.07 3.80
C LYS A 27 2.41 -3.73 4.23
N ARG A 28 1.59 -3.74 5.25
CA ARG A 28 1.03 -2.52 5.81
C ARG A 28 2.05 -1.86 6.72
N VAL A 29 2.43 -0.64 6.41
CA VAL A 29 3.42 0.10 7.21
C VAL A 29 2.81 1.24 8.00
N GLN A 30 1.64 1.72 7.57
CA GLN A 30 0.80 2.64 8.30
C GLN A 30 -0.64 2.31 7.95
N TYR A 31 -1.61 2.88 8.65
CA TYR A 31 -3.01 2.51 8.45
C TYR A 31 -3.45 2.56 6.99
N SER A 32 -2.99 3.52 6.25
CA SER A 32 -3.38 3.68 4.86
C SER A 32 -2.19 3.69 3.91
N VAL A 33 -1.11 2.98 4.29
CA VAL A 33 0.09 2.89 3.48
C VAL A 33 0.59 1.46 3.44
N PHE A 34 0.76 0.95 2.23
CA PHE A 34 1.30 -0.39 1.99
C PHE A 34 2.55 -0.31 1.13
N GLU A 35 3.49 -1.19 1.41
CA GLU A 35 4.68 -1.38 0.59
C GLU A 35 4.56 -2.72 -0.12
N CYS A 36 4.72 -2.70 -1.43
CA CYS A 36 4.57 -3.89 -2.27
C CYS A 36 5.78 -4.05 -3.17
N ASN A 37 6.27 -5.27 -3.29
CA ASN A 37 7.34 -5.59 -4.23
C ASN A 37 6.80 -6.61 -5.22
N LEU A 38 6.40 -6.15 -6.40
CA LEU A 38 5.63 -6.94 -7.34
C LEU A 38 6.08 -6.69 -8.78
N ASP A 39 5.76 -7.65 -9.63
CA ASP A 39 5.87 -7.43 -11.06
C ASP A 39 4.85 -6.42 -11.51
N LYS A 40 5.15 -5.73 -12.59
CA LYS A 40 4.30 -4.68 -13.12
C LYS A 40 2.87 -5.14 -13.39
N LYS A 41 2.72 -6.38 -13.85
CA LYS A 41 1.38 -6.93 -14.14
C LYS A 41 0.50 -6.99 -12.89
N TYR A 42 1.10 -7.25 -11.74
CA TYR A 42 0.36 -7.28 -10.47
C TYR A 42 -0.01 -5.89 -9.99
N ILE A 43 0.80 -4.90 -10.31
CA ILE A 43 0.47 -3.52 -9.97
C ILE A 43 -0.78 -3.08 -10.71
N ASN A 44 -0.88 -3.41 -12.01
CA ASN A 44 -2.08 -3.12 -12.77
C ASN A 44 -3.29 -3.86 -12.21
N LYS A 45 -3.09 -5.10 -11.79
CA LYS A 45 -4.16 -5.89 -11.19
C LYS A 45 -4.66 -5.27 -9.89
N ILE A 46 -3.75 -4.79 -9.05
CA ILE A 46 -4.12 -4.09 -7.82
C ILE A 46 -5.00 -2.90 -8.14
N ILE A 47 -4.60 -2.09 -9.10
CA ILE A 47 -5.37 -0.91 -9.49
C ILE A 47 -6.77 -1.30 -9.91
N GLU A 48 -6.89 -2.34 -10.74
CA GLU A 48 -8.20 -2.83 -11.18
C GLU A 48 -9.07 -3.29 -10.02
N GLU A 49 -8.47 -3.94 -9.04
CA GLU A 49 -9.22 -4.44 -7.88
C GLU A 49 -9.63 -3.33 -6.92
N LEU A 50 -8.84 -2.27 -6.84
CA LEU A 50 -9.11 -1.18 -5.92
C LEU A 50 -10.09 -0.14 -6.46
N MET A 51 -10.05 0.11 -7.76
CA MET A 51 -10.86 1.19 -8.34
C MET A 51 -12.35 1.12 -8.03
N PRO A 52 -12.99 -0.06 -7.97
CA PRO A 52 -14.41 -0.11 -7.60
C PRO A 52 -14.74 0.47 -6.22
N PHE A 53 -13.74 0.58 -5.36
CA PHE A 53 -13.93 1.07 -4.00
C PHE A 53 -13.48 2.51 -3.81
N ILE A 54 -13.15 3.19 -4.89
CA ILE A 54 -12.63 4.56 -4.85
C ILE A 54 -13.59 5.49 -5.56
N ASP A 55 -14.03 6.50 -4.84
CA ASP A 55 -14.79 7.59 -5.41
C ASP A 55 -13.82 8.74 -5.69
N GLU A 56 -13.49 8.92 -6.95
CA GLU A 56 -12.44 9.87 -7.34
C GLU A 56 -12.74 11.32 -6.97
N GLU A 57 -13.98 11.63 -6.64
CA GLU A 57 -14.34 12.99 -6.23
C GLU A 57 -13.96 13.30 -4.79
N VAL A 58 -13.95 12.30 -3.92
CA VAL A 58 -13.71 12.49 -2.49
C VAL A 58 -12.56 11.68 -1.93
N ASP A 59 -12.14 10.65 -2.65
CA ASP A 59 -11.07 9.76 -2.21
C ASP A 59 -9.81 9.99 -3.02
N SER A 60 -8.68 9.50 -2.52
CA SER A 60 -7.45 9.49 -3.29
C SER A 60 -6.71 8.18 -3.15
N LEU A 61 -6.04 7.79 -4.21
CA LEU A 61 -5.15 6.63 -4.26
C LEU A 61 -3.88 7.09 -4.94
N LYS A 62 -2.74 6.89 -4.29
CA LYS A 62 -1.45 7.26 -4.85
C LYS A 62 -0.54 6.05 -4.87
N ILE A 63 0.16 5.88 -5.96
CA ILE A 63 1.14 4.81 -6.09
C ILE A 63 2.48 5.45 -6.43
N TYR A 64 3.44 5.23 -5.56
CA TYR A 64 4.80 5.74 -5.74
C TYR A 64 5.68 4.59 -6.19
N TYR A 65 6.35 4.77 -7.31
CA TYR A 65 7.28 3.77 -7.83
C TYR A 65 8.70 4.11 -7.37
N LEU A 66 9.35 3.16 -6.74
CA LEU A 66 10.70 3.38 -6.21
C LEU A 66 11.69 2.47 -6.93
N CYS A 67 12.72 3.06 -7.49
CA CYS A 67 13.82 2.30 -8.09
C CYS A 67 14.73 1.74 -6.98
N GLU A 68 15.62 0.84 -7.34
CA GLU A 68 16.53 0.24 -6.37
C GLU A 68 17.37 1.28 -5.63
N GLY A 69 17.87 2.27 -6.32
CA GLY A 69 18.63 3.33 -5.70
C GLY A 69 17.83 4.11 -4.67
N CYS A 70 16.54 4.33 -4.95
CA CYS A 70 15.66 5.00 -4.00
C CYS A 70 15.38 4.13 -2.79
N LEU A 71 15.25 2.82 -2.98
CA LEU A 71 15.04 1.89 -1.87
C LEU A 71 16.19 1.92 -0.88
N GLU A 72 17.41 1.97 -1.38
CA GLU A 72 18.59 2.02 -0.53
C GLU A 72 18.66 3.30 0.30
N LYS A 73 17.95 4.32 -0.12
CA LYS A 73 17.94 5.62 0.57
C LYS A 73 16.83 5.75 1.59
N ILE A 74 15.97 4.75 1.72
CA ILE A 74 14.91 4.81 2.71
C ILE A 74 15.54 4.75 4.11
N GLN A 75 15.18 5.72 4.92
CA GLN A 75 15.64 5.76 6.30
C GLN A 75 14.43 5.68 7.21
N THR A 76 14.47 4.78 8.16
CA THR A 76 13.37 4.59 9.08
C THR A 76 13.82 4.91 10.50
N TYR A 77 13.12 5.81 11.13
CA TYR A 77 13.38 6.21 12.49
C TYR A 77 12.20 5.86 13.38
N GLY A 78 12.52 5.44 14.60
CA GLY A 78 11.48 5.13 15.57
C GLY A 78 11.00 3.69 15.45
N LYS A 79 9.76 3.49 15.84
CA LYS A 79 9.19 2.19 15.95
C LYS A 79 9.04 1.50 14.62
N LYS A 80 9.51 0.28 14.55
CA LYS A 80 9.15 -0.59 13.44
C LYS A 80 7.81 -1.17 13.78
N VAL A 81 6.81 -0.84 13.03
CA VAL A 81 5.51 -1.34 13.35
C VAL A 81 4.90 -2.06 12.18
N ALA A 82 4.65 -3.32 12.40
CA ALA A 82 3.60 -3.97 11.69
C ALA A 82 2.34 -3.63 12.46
N ILE A 83 1.46 -2.92 11.87
CA ILE A 83 0.32 -2.38 12.59
C ILE A 83 -0.56 -3.46 13.19
N GLU A 84 -0.65 -4.60 12.57
CA GLU A 84 -1.56 -5.62 13.02
C GLU A 84 -1.10 -7.04 12.76
N ASP A 85 0.00 -7.22 12.12
CA ASP A 85 0.38 -8.53 11.67
C ASP A 85 1.73 -8.89 12.22
N SER A 86 1.76 -9.82 13.16
CA SER A 86 3.00 -10.24 13.80
C SER A 86 3.95 -10.95 12.85
N ASP A 87 3.44 -11.44 11.74
CA ASP A 87 4.28 -12.10 10.74
C ASP A 87 4.95 -11.12 9.82
N TYR A 88 4.67 -9.89 9.98
CA TYR A 88 5.17 -8.86 9.13
C TYR A 88 6.66 -8.64 9.33
N HIS A 89 7.41 -8.71 8.25
CA HIS A 89 8.84 -8.45 8.28
C HIS A 89 9.15 -7.14 7.57
N ILE A 90 9.73 -6.24 8.29
CA ILE A 90 10.15 -4.96 7.75
C ILE A 90 11.56 -5.11 7.25
N ILE A 91 11.75 -4.68 6.06
CA ILE A 91 13.04 -4.75 5.41
C ILE A 91 13.80 -3.47 5.62
#